data_25e6ffd78b73066cff274bc0c5385542
#
_entry.id   25e6ffd78b73066cff274bc0c5385542
#
_cell.length_a   1.000
_cell.length_b   1.000
_cell.length_c   1.000
_cell.angle_alpha   90.00
_cell.angle_beta   90.00
_cell.angle_gamma   90.00
#
_symmetry.space_group_name_H-M   'P 1'
#
loop_
_entity.id
_entity.type
_entity.pdbx_description
1 polymer ?
#
loop_
_entity_poly.entity_id
_entity_poly.type
_entity_poly.pdbx_seq_one_letter_code
_entity_poly.pdbx_strand_id
1 'polypeptide(L)'
;MNPNRHFNIVGGGLSGALLAILLAQRGYAVDVYERRADPRLNELDAGRSINLALAARGLVALRTAGLLPRLTPLLIAMRGRMIHEPGEPDQLLPYGSRDHEVIWSVSRSGLNRALIEVAADCAGVRWHFNAQCTAVDFAAGTLSF
;
A
#
# COMPACT_ATOMS: atom_id res chain seq x y z
N MET A 1 -24.56 -7.91 2.95
CA MET A 1 -24.00 -6.54 2.98
C MET A 1 -25.00 -5.65 3.71
N ASN A 2 -24.53 -4.80 4.60
CA ASN A 2 -25.40 -3.82 5.24
C ASN A 2 -25.52 -2.62 4.29
N PRO A 3 -26.66 -2.38 3.61
CA PRO A 3 -26.78 -1.38 2.54
C PRO A 3 -26.60 0.07 3.03
N ASN A 4 -26.57 0.26 4.36
CA ASN A 4 -26.49 1.60 4.97
C ASN A 4 -25.06 2.05 5.33
N ARG A 5 -24.02 1.33 4.92
CA ARG A 5 -22.63 1.69 5.25
C ARG A 5 -21.76 1.62 3.99
N HIS A 6 -21.75 2.73 3.30
CA HIS A 6 -20.93 2.98 2.12
C HIS A 6 -19.82 3.97 2.45
N PHE A 7 -18.61 3.70 1.98
CA PHE A 7 -17.44 4.56 2.16
C PHE A 7 -16.90 5.03 0.82
N ASN A 8 -16.58 6.32 0.76
CA ASN A 8 -15.82 6.90 -0.34
C ASN A 8 -14.38 7.14 0.14
N ILE A 9 -13.42 6.58 -0.55
CA ILE A 9 -11.99 6.74 -0.29
C ILE A 9 -11.39 7.59 -1.42
N VAL A 10 -10.81 8.72 -1.06
CA VAL A 10 -10.07 9.57 -2.00
C VAL A 10 -8.59 9.25 -1.91
N GLY A 11 -8.06 8.70 -3.00
CA GLY A 11 -6.67 8.27 -3.14
C GLY A 11 -6.50 6.75 -3.07
N GLY A 12 -6.07 6.15 -4.20
CA GLY A 12 -5.79 4.72 -4.38
C GLY A 12 -4.34 4.33 -4.07
N GLY A 13 -3.65 5.10 -3.21
CA GLY A 13 -2.31 4.74 -2.73
C GLY A 13 -2.32 3.57 -1.75
N LEU A 14 -1.16 3.25 -1.16
CA LEU A 14 -0.99 2.13 -0.23
C LEU A 14 -2.03 2.12 0.90
N SER A 15 -2.27 3.28 1.51
CA SER A 15 -3.22 3.40 2.62
C SER A 15 -4.67 3.25 2.17
N GLY A 16 -5.05 3.88 1.05
CA GLY A 16 -6.40 3.81 0.53
C GLY A 16 -6.76 2.41 0.04
N ALA A 17 -5.86 1.75 -0.69
CA ALA A 17 -6.06 0.38 -1.13
C ALA A 17 -6.18 -0.60 0.05
N LEU A 18 -5.32 -0.48 1.07
CA LEU A 18 -5.39 -1.32 2.26
C LEU A 18 -6.67 -1.06 3.06
N LEU A 19 -7.08 0.22 3.21
CA LEU A 19 -8.32 0.58 3.88
C LEU A 19 -9.54 0.00 3.17
N ALA A 20 -9.57 0.05 1.82
CA ALA A 20 -10.64 -0.53 1.03
C ALA A 20 -10.79 -2.04 1.29
N ILE A 21 -9.68 -2.79 1.33
CA ILE A 21 -9.67 -4.22 1.67
C ILE A 21 -10.24 -4.44 3.07
N LEU A 22 -9.76 -3.70 4.06
CA LEU A 22 -10.19 -3.87 5.45
C LEU A 22 -11.68 -3.54 5.67
N LEU A 23 -12.22 -2.56 4.95
CA LEU A 23 -13.63 -2.22 4.97
C LEU A 23 -14.47 -3.28 4.28
N ALA A 24 -14.05 -3.74 3.09
CA ALA A 24 -14.73 -4.79 2.35
C ALA A 24 -14.79 -6.11 3.15
N GLN A 25 -13.71 -6.49 3.84
CA GLN A 25 -13.67 -7.66 4.72
C GLN A 25 -14.70 -7.57 5.88
N ARG A 26 -15.11 -6.35 6.22
CA ARG A 26 -16.17 -6.08 7.22
C ARG A 26 -17.57 -5.94 6.62
N GLY A 27 -17.70 -6.20 5.33
CA GLY A 27 -18.99 -6.17 4.62
C GLY A 27 -19.47 -4.77 4.21
N TYR A 28 -18.58 -3.77 4.20
CA TYR A 28 -18.91 -2.43 3.72
C TYR A 28 -18.76 -2.34 2.20
N ALA A 29 -19.61 -1.52 1.57
CA ALA A 29 -19.41 -1.09 0.18
C ALA A 29 -18.40 0.07 0.17
N VAL A 30 -17.49 0.06 -0.81
CA VAL A 30 -16.40 1.03 -0.89
C VAL A 30 -16.22 1.49 -2.34
N ASP A 31 -16.24 2.80 -2.55
CA ASP A 31 -15.79 3.42 -3.78
C ASP A 31 -14.42 4.07 -3.54
N VAL A 32 -13.44 3.74 -4.39
CA VAL A 32 -12.09 4.30 -4.32
C VAL A 32 -11.85 5.16 -5.56
N TYR A 33 -11.56 6.44 -5.34
CA TYR A 33 -11.29 7.42 -6.39
C TYR A 33 -9.79 7.72 -6.45
N GLU A 34 -9.15 7.43 -7.56
CA GLU A 34 -7.72 7.67 -7.80
C GLU A 34 -7.54 8.57 -9.02
N ARG A 35 -6.76 9.63 -8.87
CA ARG A 35 -6.49 10.60 -9.95
C ARG A 35 -5.68 10.06 -11.11
N ARG A 36 -4.85 9.03 -10.84
CA ARG A 36 -3.99 8.40 -11.85
C ARG A 36 -4.75 7.31 -12.60
N ALA A 37 -4.20 6.92 -13.73
CA ALA A 37 -4.65 5.74 -14.46
C ALA A 37 -4.43 4.46 -13.63
N ASP A 38 -5.15 3.41 -14.00
CA ASP A 38 -5.03 2.10 -13.37
C ASP A 38 -3.61 1.53 -13.56
N PRO A 39 -2.84 1.33 -12.50
CA PRO A 39 -1.48 0.82 -12.62
C PRO A 39 -1.39 -0.64 -13.06
N ARG A 40 -2.52 -1.35 -13.11
CA ARG A 40 -2.56 -2.73 -13.59
C ARG A 40 -2.53 -2.81 -15.12
N LEU A 41 -2.98 -1.75 -15.81
CA LEU A 41 -3.06 -1.68 -17.28
C LEU A 41 -1.77 -1.22 -17.93
N ASN A 42 -0.90 -0.54 -17.18
CA ASN A 42 0.36 -0.04 -17.69
C ASN A 42 1.51 -0.87 -17.12
N GLU A 43 2.56 -1.07 -17.93
CA GLU A 43 3.84 -1.53 -17.39
C GLU A 43 4.24 -0.57 -16.28
N LEU A 44 4.75 -1.13 -15.16
CA LEU A 44 5.22 -0.33 -14.03
C LEU A 44 6.15 0.74 -14.59
N ASP A 45 5.74 2.00 -14.45
CA ASP A 45 6.56 3.13 -14.85
C ASP A 45 7.99 2.88 -14.37
N ALA A 46 8.92 2.69 -15.30
CA ALA A 46 10.34 2.54 -15.01
C ALA A 46 10.95 3.85 -14.46
N GLY A 47 10.09 4.85 -14.18
CA GLY A 47 10.39 6.04 -13.43
C GLY A 47 10.89 5.67 -12.03
N ARG A 48 11.62 6.54 -11.38
CA ARG A 48 12.30 6.39 -10.09
C ARG A 48 11.52 5.48 -9.13
N SER A 49 11.83 4.19 -9.16
CA SER A 49 11.28 3.21 -8.23
C SER A 49 11.82 3.53 -6.84
N ILE A 50 10.96 4.08 -5.99
CA ILE A 50 11.31 4.32 -4.60
C ILE A 50 11.02 3.03 -3.84
N ASN A 51 12.05 2.42 -3.28
CA ASN A 51 11.88 1.34 -2.34
C ASN A 51 11.47 1.90 -0.98
N LEU A 52 10.52 1.24 -0.35
CA LEU A 52 10.05 1.54 1.00
C LEU A 52 10.75 0.62 1.99
N ALA A 53 11.07 1.16 3.14
CA ALA A 53 11.44 0.39 4.33
C ALA A 53 10.16 0.00 5.10
N LEU A 54 9.71 -1.22 4.92
CA LEU A 54 8.54 -1.76 5.61
C LEU A 54 8.95 -2.27 6.98
N ALA A 55 8.64 -1.48 8.01
CA ALA A 55 8.92 -1.82 9.40
C ALA A 55 7.77 -2.62 10.04
N ALA A 56 7.95 -3.02 11.29
CA ALA A 56 7.01 -3.86 12.05
C ALA A 56 5.57 -3.36 12.01
N ARG A 57 5.32 -2.05 12.08
CA ARG A 57 3.97 -1.46 12.03
C ARG A 57 3.28 -1.73 10.68
N GLY A 58 4.01 -1.60 9.57
CA GLY A 58 3.48 -1.91 8.25
C GLY A 58 3.16 -3.39 8.10
N LEU A 59 4.03 -4.27 8.59
CA LEU A 59 3.79 -5.72 8.60
C LEU A 59 2.55 -6.10 9.42
N VAL A 60 2.31 -5.45 10.56
CA VAL A 60 1.10 -5.67 11.37
C VAL A 60 -0.15 -5.34 10.56
N ALA A 61 -0.17 -4.20 9.87
CA ALA A 61 -1.32 -3.80 9.06
C ALA A 61 -1.61 -4.81 7.94
N LEU A 62 -0.57 -5.27 7.22
CA LEU A 62 -0.70 -6.30 6.18
C LEU A 62 -1.13 -7.66 6.74
N ARG A 63 -0.64 -8.03 7.92
CA ARG A 63 -1.04 -9.26 8.62
C ARG A 63 -2.50 -9.19 9.05
N THR A 64 -2.95 -8.07 9.61
CA THR A 64 -4.34 -7.85 10.01
C THR A 64 -5.30 -7.98 8.83
N ALA A 65 -4.88 -7.56 7.64
CA ALA A 65 -5.65 -7.73 6.42
C ALA A 65 -5.53 -9.14 5.79
N GLY A 66 -4.72 -10.04 6.36
CA GLY A 66 -4.48 -11.39 5.82
C GLY A 66 -3.63 -11.42 4.56
N LEU A 67 -2.89 -10.34 4.25
CA LEU A 67 -2.20 -10.15 2.98
C LEU A 67 -0.74 -10.59 3.00
N LEU A 68 -0.17 -10.80 4.17
CA LEU A 68 1.25 -11.06 4.32
C LEU A 68 1.75 -12.24 3.47
N PRO A 69 1.06 -13.40 3.39
CA PRO A 69 1.52 -14.53 2.56
C PRO A 69 1.60 -14.16 1.07
N ARG A 70 0.64 -13.39 0.56
CA ARG A 70 0.60 -12.95 -0.85
C ARG A 70 1.70 -11.94 -1.17
N LEU A 71 2.07 -11.10 -0.20
CA LEU A 71 3.03 -10.01 -0.38
C LEU A 71 4.47 -10.38 -0.03
N THR A 72 4.68 -11.47 0.70
CA THR A 72 6.03 -11.95 1.09
C THR A 72 6.99 -12.07 -0.10
N PRO A 73 6.59 -12.57 -1.29
CA PRO A 73 7.50 -12.65 -2.43
C PRO A 73 8.04 -11.30 -2.93
N LEU A 74 7.38 -10.20 -2.57
CA LEU A 74 7.82 -8.84 -2.94
C LEU A 74 8.79 -8.23 -1.92
N LEU A 75 8.99 -8.89 -0.77
CA LEU A 75 9.74 -8.37 0.35
C LEU A 75 11.19 -8.85 0.32
N ILE A 76 12.13 -7.92 0.44
CA ILE A 76 13.57 -8.21 0.52
C ILE A 76 14.05 -7.85 1.93
N ALA A 77 14.59 -8.83 2.66
CA ALA A 77 15.10 -8.61 4.00
C ALA A 77 16.36 -7.77 3.99
N MET A 78 16.34 -6.65 4.71
CA MET A 78 17.51 -5.82 5.00
C MET A 78 17.94 -6.07 6.44
N ARG A 79 19.14 -6.63 6.62
CA ARG A 79 19.68 -6.99 7.94
C ARG A 79 20.35 -5.81 8.63
N GLY A 80 20.79 -4.79 7.87
CA GLY A 80 21.48 -3.62 8.37
C GLY A 80 21.72 -2.61 7.27
N ARG A 81 22.45 -1.57 7.60
CA ARG A 81 23.00 -0.59 6.66
C ARG A 81 24.51 -0.72 6.58
N MET A 82 25.08 -0.57 5.41
CA MET A 82 26.50 -0.48 5.20
C MET A 82 26.96 0.96 5.40
N ILE A 83 28.01 1.17 6.18
CA ILE A 83 28.68 2.44 6.32
C ILE A 83 29.97 2.37 5.52
N HIS A 84 30.16 3.36 4.65
CA HIS A 84 31.36 3.54 3.84
C HIS A 84 32.05 4.84 4.29
N GLU A 85 33.19 4.74 4.97
CA GLU A 85 34.03 5.88 5.33
C GLU A 85 35.30 5.88 4.48
N PRO A 86 35.73 7.02 3.92
CA PRO A 86 36.94 7.08 3.11
C PRO A 86 38.17 6.63 3.91
N GLY A 87 38.85 5.59 3.43
CA GLY A 87 40.05 5.05 4.05
C GLY A 87 39.82 4.00 5.15
N GLU A 88 38.57 3.70 5.50
CA GLU A 88 38.20 2.68 6.46
C GLU A 88 37.52 1.49 5.78
N PRO A 89 37.57 0.28 6.35
CA PRO A 89 36.81 -0.86 5.87
C PRO A 89 35.29 -0.64 5.98
N ASP A 90 34.53 -1.19 5.04
CA ASP A 90 33.08 -1.18 5.09
C ASP A 90 32.55 -1.82 6.37
N GLN A 91 31.68 -1.10 7.08
CA GLN A 91 31.10 -1.56 8.33
C GLN A 91 29.59 -1.80 8.20
N LEU A 92 29.15 -3.03 8.47
CA LEU A 92 27.73 -3.37 8.54
C LEU A 92 27.17 -2.97 9.92
N LEU A 93 26.23 -2.03 9.95
CA LEU A 93 25.48 -1.68 11.13
C LEU A 93 24.11 -2.40 11.12
N PRO A 94 23.93 -3.44 11.96
CA PRO A 94 22.73 -4.24 11.94
C PRO A 94 21.50 -3.45 12.46
N TYR A 95 20.31 -3.77 11.94
CA TYR A 95 19.05 -3.19 12.43
C TYR A 95 18.52 -3.86 13.70
N GLY A 96 19.03 -5.02 14.05
CA GLY A 96 18.67 -5.76 15.25
C GLY A 96 19.80 -6.67 15.72
N SER A 97 19.62 -7.28 16.88
CA SER A 97 20.59 -8.21 17.48
C SER A 97 20.29 -9.67 17.14
N ARG A 98 19.16 -9.96 16.54
CA ARG A 98 18.71 -11.31 16.18
C ARG A 98 18.47 -11.43 14.67
N ASP A 99 18.66 -12.59 14.08
CA ASP A 99 18.51 -12.83 12.64
C ASP A 99 17.14 -12.46 12.05
N HIS A 100 16.08 -12.51 12.85
CA HIS A 100 14.74 -12.17 12.43
C HIS A 100 14.37 -10.68 12.60
N GLU A 101 15.23 -9.91 13.26
CA GLU A 101 15.07 -8.47 13.46
C GLU A 101 15.58 -7.71 12.23
N VAL A 102 14.77 -7.71 11.18
CA VAL A 102 15.09 -7.10 9.90
C VAL A 102 14.05 -6.03 9.53
N ILE A 103 14.45 -5.10 8.67
CA ILE A 103 13.55 -4.22 7.95
C ILE A 103 13.36 -4.80 6.56
N TRP A 104 12.16 -4.71 6.00
CA TRP A 104 11.87 -5.23 4.68
C TRP A 104 11.90 -4.12 3.64
N SER A 105 12.70 -4.29 2.59
CA SER A 105 12.62 -3.46 1.40
C SER A 105 11.52 -3.96 0.48
N VAL A 106 10.73 -3.05 -0.06
CA VAL A 106 9.69 -3.36 -1.04
C VAL A 106 9.53 -2.21 -2.03
N SER A 107 9.34 -2.54 -3.31
CA SER A 107 8.98 -1.53 -4.31
C SER A 107 7.64 -0.90 -3.95
N ARG A 108 7.60 0.44 -3.85
CA ARG A 108 6.35 1.17 -3.56
C ARG A 108 5.29 0.93 -4.63
N SER A 109 5.67 0.98 -5.89
CA SER A 109 4.75 0.73 -7.02
C SER A 109 4.28 -0.72 -7.05
N GLY A 110 5.20 -1.68 -6.85
CA GLY A 110 4.87 -3.11 -6.79
C GLY A 110 3.91 -3.43 -5.64
N LEU A 111 4.16 -2.90 -4.44
CA LEU A 111 3.27 -3.08 -3.30
C LEU A 111 1.90 -2.45 -3.54
N ASN A 112 1.86 -1.22 -4.11
CA ASN A 112 0.60 -0.55 -4.39
C ASN A 112 -0.24 -1.31 -5.43
N ARG A 113 0.39 -1.77 -6.52
CA ARG A 113 -0.27 -2.59 -7.55
C ARG A 113 -0.86 -3.87 -6.94
N ALA A 114 -0.08 -4.59 -6.14
CA ALA A 114 -0.55 -5.81 -5.47
C ALA A 114 -1.74 -5.55 -4.52
N LEU A 115 -1.74 -4.43 -3.78
CA LEU A 115 -2.87 -4.05 -2.94
C LEU A 115 -4.11 -3.68 -3.75
N ILE A 116 -3.95 -2.97 -4.88
CA ILE A 116 -5.06 -2.63 -5.79
C ILE A 116 -5.65 -3.90 -6.40
N GLU A 117 -4.83 -4.88 -6.81
CA GLU A 117 -5.28 -6.16 -7.32
C GLU A 117 -6.13 -6.90 -6.29
N VAL A 118 -5.65 -7.00 -5.05
CA VAL A 118 -6.42 -7.63 -3.96
C VAL A 118 -7.72 -6.88 -3.67
N ALA A 119 -7.67 -5.55 -3.62
CA ALA A 119 -8.85 -4.75 -3.36
C ALA A 119 -9.90 -4.88 -4.46
N ALA A 120 -9.47 -5.02 -5.73
CA ALA A 120 -10.37 -5.21 -6.86
C ALA A 120 -11.08 -6.57 -6.83
N ASP A 121 -10.44 -7.60 -6.25
CA ASP A 121 -11.03 -8.93 -6.05
C ASP A 121 -12.03 -8.95 -4.87
N CYS A 122 -12.04 -7.92 -4.02
CA CYS A 122 -12.95 -7.84 -2.88
C CYS A 122 -14.38 -7.48 -3.33
N ALA A 123 -15.35 -8.28 -2.94
CA ALA A 123 -16.77 -7.96 -3.16
C ALA A 123 -17.11 -6.63 -2.49
N GLY A 124 -17.76 -5.72 -3.24
CA GLY A 124 -18.19 -4.42 -2.74
C GLY A 124 -17.17 -3.30 -2.88
N VAL A 125 -15.98 -3.55 -3.43
CA VAL A 125 -15.02 -2.49 -3.79
C VAL A 125 -15.18 -2.12 -5.26
N ARG A 126 -15.33 -0.83 -5.53
CA ARG A 126 -15.36 -0.26 -6.87
C ARG A 126 -14.23 0.76 -7.02
N TRP A 127 -13.53 0.70 -8.15
CA TRP A 127 -12.43 1.60 -8.47
C TRP A 127 -12.85 2.60 -9.54
N HIS A 128 -12.51 3.87 -9.28
CA HIS A 128 -12.69 4.99 -10.20
C HIS A 128 -11.31 5.61 -10.46
N PHE A 129 -10.63 5.14 -11.50
CA PHE A 129 -9.36 5.70 -11.94
C PHE A 129 -9.57 6.92 -12.83
N ASN A 130 -8.53 7.76 -12.98
CA ASN A 130 -8.59 9.06 -13.66
C ASN A 130 -9.65 9.99 -13.05
N ALA A 131 -9.98 9.80 -11.77
CA ALA A 131 -10.97 10.56 -11.03
C ALA A 131 -10.25 11.42 -9.97
N GLN A 132 -9.93 12.65 -10.35
CA GLN A 132 -9.30 13.60 -9.44
C GLN A 132 -10.36 14.32 -8.62
N CYS A 133 -10.41 14.03 -7.33
CA CYS A 133 -11.26 14.79 -6.41
C CYS A 133 -10.73 16.21 -6.29
N THR A 134 -11.59 17.19 -6.59
CA THR A 134 -11.27 18.63 -6.57
C THR A 134 -11.82 19.35 -5.35
N ALA A 135 -12.92 18.85 -4.76
CA ALA A 135 -13.50 19.40 -3.54
C ALA A 135 -14.24 18.34 -2.73
N VAL A 136 -14.38 18.60 -1.44
CA VAL A 136 -15.17 17.81 -0.49
C VAL A 136 -16.08 18.77 0.27
N ASP A 137 -17.39 18.57 0.19
CA ASP A 137 -18.36 19.25 1.03
C ASP A 137 -18.78 18.30 2.16
N PHE A 138 -18.27 18.56 3.36
CA PHE A 138 -18.57 17.73 4.53
C PHE A 138 -20.00 17.96 5.05
N ALA A 139 -20.60 19.13 4.82
CA ALA A 139 -21.96 19.42 5.26
C ALA A 139 -22.98 18.71 4.36
N ALA A 140 -22.76 18.74 3.06
CA ALA A 140 -23.59 18.03 2.08
C ALA A 140 -23.22 16.55 1.91
N GLY A 141 -22.04 16.12 2.39
CA GLY A 141 -21.52 14.76 2.20
C GLY A 141 -21.20 14.43 0.75
N THR A 142 -20.74 15.42 -0.04
CA THR A 142 -20.51 15.26 -1.48
C THR A 142 -19.04 15.43 -1.85
N LEU A 143 -18.64 14.73 -2.93
CA LEU A 143 -17.33 14.85 -3.58
C LEU A 143 -17.52 15.47 -4.98
N SER A 144 -16.60 16.35 -5.37
CA SER A 144 -16.52 16.91 -6.73
C SER A 144 -15.28 16.37 -7.45
N PHE A 145 -15.43 16.11 -8.75
CA PHE A 145 -14.39 15.55 -9.62
C PHE A 145 -14.18 16.41 -10.85
#